data_455c88261019b2abe752c2b65e6ad483
#
_entry.id   455c88261019b2abe752c2b65e6ad483
#
_cell.length_a   1.000
_cell.length_b   1.000
_cell.length_c   1.000
_cell.angle_alpha   90.00
_cell.angle_beta   90.00
_cell.angle_gamma   90.00
#
_symmetry.space_group_name_H-M   'P 1'
#
loop_
_entity.id
_entity.type
_entity.pdbx_description
1 polymer ?
#
loop_
_entity_poly.entity_id
_entity_poly.type
_entity_poly.pdbx_seq_one_letter_code
_entity_poly.pdbx_strand_id
1 'polypeptide(L)'
;MESDGLLKIICAYPESTGLEDHLQIIKTQINQFKPKRMAIDSLSALARGVSLNAFRQFVIAVTGYTKQEEIAGFFTNTAEEFMGSHSITDSHISTITDTILLLQYVEIKGEMARALNVFKMRGSWHDKRIREFIITNSGPEIKDSFSNFEQIFSGAPHRVVPDQNVQNVFKGLDNNN
;
A
#
# COMPACT_ATOMS: atom_id res chain seq x y z
N MET A 1 23.57 12.90 -6.12
CA MET A 1 22.13 13.30 -6.16
C MET A 1 21.80 14.36 -5.11
N GLU A 2 22.09 14.14 -3.85
CA GLU A 2 21.86 15.18 -2.83
C GLU A 2 22.82 16.35 -3.02
N SER A 3 24.10 16.08 -3.29
CA SER A 3 25.13 17.07 -3.68
C SER A 3 24.77 17.90 -4.92
N ASP A 4 23.94 17.34 -5.79
CA ASP A 4 23.56 18.00 -7.06
C ASP A 4 22.24 18.77 -6.93
N GLY A 5 21.67 18.84 -5.71
CA GLY A 5 20.39 19.48 -5.45
C GLY A 5 19.17 18.77 -6.04
N LEU A 6 19.31 17.51 -6.48
CA LEU A 6 18.23 16.72 -7.07
C LEU A 6 17.44 15.90 -6.03
N LEU A 7 18.00 15.70 -4.87
CA LEU A 7 17.41 14.97 -3.75
C LEU A 7 17.61 15.79 -2.47
N LYS A 8 16.59 15.83 -1.62
CA LYS A 8 16.67 16.37 -0.27
C LYS A 8 16.08 15.34 0.71
N ILE A 9 16.87 14.93 1.69
CA ILE A 9 16.44 14.03 2.76
C ILE A 9 16.23 14.85 4.02
N ILE A 10 15.08 14.68 4.66
CA ILE A 10 14.71 15.37 5.89
C ILE A 10 14.42 14.31 6.94
N CYS A 11 15.23 14.29 7.98
CA CYS A 11 15.00 13.42 9.14
C CYS A 11 14.38 14.27 10.25
N ALA A 12 13.21 13.86 10.73
CA ALA A 12 12.53 14.47 11.84
C ALA A 12 12.11 13.40 12.84
N TYR A 13 12.14 13.73 14.12
CA TYR A 13 11.55 12.89 15.16
C TYR A 13 10.04 13.13 15.19
N PRO A 14 9.21 12.11 14.95
CA PRO A 14 7.75 12.26 14.88
C PRO A 14 7.14 12.84 16.16
N GLU A 15 7.71 12.49 17.32
CA GLU A 15 7.18 12.84 18.64
C GLU A 15 7.74 14.19 19.16
N SER A 16 8.62 14.84 18.41
CA SER A 16 9.25 16.10 18.86
C SER A 16 8.36 17.32 18.75
N THR A 17 7.35 17.28 17.88
CA THR A 17 6.44 18.38 17.59
C THR A 17 5.03 17.88 17.26
N GLY A 18 4.04 18.77 17.24
CA GLY A 18 2.67 18.44 16.85
C GLY A 18 2.51 18.20 15.34
N LEU A 19 1.35 17.62 14.96
CA LEU A 19 1.04 17.37 13.54
C LEU A 19 0.99 18.66 12.70
N GLU A 20 0.52 19.74 13.29
CA GLU A 20 0.44 21.05 12.65
C GLU A 20 1.84 21.58 12.31
N ASP A 21 2.80 21.41 13.21
CA ASP A 21 4.19 21.81 12.98
C ASP A 21 4.84 20.95 11.89
N HIS A 22 4.61 19.63 11.92
CA HIS A 22 5.06 18.74 10.84
C HIS A 22 4.49 19.15 9.49
N LEU A 23 3.20 19.48 9.43
CA LEU A 23 2.57 19.97 8.20
C LEU A 23 3.21 21.27 7.72
N GLN A 24 3.49 22.19 8.63
CA GLN A 24 4.13 23.47 8.29
C GLN A 24 5.57 23.27 7.79
N ILE A 25 6.32 22.36 8.42
CA ILE A 25 7.66 21.98 7.96
C ILE A 25 7.60 21.42 6.54
N ILE A 26 6.70 20.46 6.28
CA ILE A 26 6.52 19.86 4.95
C ILE A 26 6.21 20.94 3.91
N LYS A 27 5.25 21.82 4.17
CA LYS A 27 4.89 22.93 3.26
C LYS A 27 6.07 23.85 2.99
N THR A 28 6.82 24.22 4.03
CA THR A 28 8.00 25.07 3.91
C THR A 28 9.07 24.41 3.03
N GLN A 29 9.32 23.12 3.23
CA GLN A 29 10.30 22.38 2.44
C GLN A 29 9.88 22.22 0.98
N ILE A 30 8.59 21.97 0.73
CA ILE A 30 8.04 21.93 -0.63
C ILE A 30 8.23 23.26 -1.33
N ASN A 31 7.89 24.37 -0.67
CA ASN A 31 8.01 25.71 -1.24
C ASN A 31 9.46 26.10 -1.56
N GLN A 32 10.41 25.69 -0.72
CA GLN A 32 11.82 25.97 -0.91
C GLN A 32 12.47 25.10 -1.98
N PHE A 33 12.18 23.78 -1.95
CA PHE A 33 12.85 22.80 -2.82
C PHE A 33 12.12 22.59 -4.14
N LYS A 34 10.78 22.84 -4.18
CA LYS A 34 9.89 22.66 -5.34
C LYS A 34 10.00 21.25 -5.97
N PRO A 35 9.86 20.17 -5.19
CA PRO A 35 10.02 18.82 -5.68
C PRO A 35 8.89 18.47 -6.66
N LYS A 36 9.17 17.59 -7.61
CA LYS A 36 8.14 16.93 -8.43
C LYS A 36 7.70 15.59 -7.86
N ARG A 37 8.46 15.04 -6.92
CA ARG A 37 8.17 13.78 -6.22
C ARG A 37 8.51 13.94 -4.75
N MET A 38 7.68 13.39 -3.90
CA MET A 38 7.87 13.40 -2.45
C MET A 38 7.53 12.03 -1.87
N ALA A 39 8.28 11.60 -0.87
CA ALA A 39 7.96 10.43 -0.09
C ALA A 39 7.95 10.78 1.41
N ILE A 40 7.01 10.19 2.16
CA ILE A 40 6.98 10.20 3.63
C ILE A 40 6.99 8.75 4.11
N ASP A 41 8.04 8.39 4.87
CA ASP A 41 8.19 7.09 5.48
C ASP A 41 8.38 7.25 7.00
N SER A 42 7.34 7.05 7.78
CA SER A 42 5.97 6.63 7.48
C SER A 42 4.93 7.57 8.12
N LEU A 43 3.73 7.59 7.57
CA LEU A 43 2.60 8.30 8.20
C LEU A 43 2.25 7.71 9.57
N SER A 44 2.34 6.40 9.74
CA SER A 44 2.06 5.70 11.01
C SER A 44 2.97 6.17 12.15
N ALA A 45 4.18 6.62 11.87
CA ALA A 45 5.06 7.20 12.89
C ALA A 45 4.47 8.50 13.46
N LEU A 46 3.79 9.29 12.62
CA LEU A 46 3.13 10.55 13.00
C LEU A 46 1.77 10.33 13.68
N ALA A 47 1.20 9.12 13.59
CA ALA A 47 -0.07 8.78 14.24
C ALA A 47 0.06 8.53 15.75
N ARG A 48 1.28 8.28 16.23
CA ARG A 48 1.51 7.93 17.63
C ARG A 48 1.14 9.07 18.57
N GLY A 49 0.34 8.77 19.59
CA GLY A 49 -0.02 9.72 20.63
C GLY A 49 -1.02 10.81 20.21
N VAL A 50 -1.55 10.75 18.99
CA VAL A 50 -2.56 11.70 18.50
C VAL A 50 -3.92 11.02 18.30
N SER A 51 -5.01 11.80 18.31
CA SER A 51 -6.33 11.26 18.02
C SER A 51 -6.46 10.86 16.54
N LEU A 52 -7.26 9.84 16.26
CA LEU A 52 -7.54 9.40 14.88
C LEU A 52 -8.05 10.54 13.98
N ASN A 53 -8.88 11.43 14.55
CA ASN A 53 -9.40 12.58 13.80
C ASN A 53 -8.29 13.58 13.44
N ALA A 54 -7.41 13.92 14.38
CA ALA A 54 -6.28 14.81 14.12
C ALA A 54 -5.34 14.23 13.05
N PHE A 55 -5.01 12.94 13.17
CA PHE A 55 -4.20 12.23 12.16
C PHE A 55 -4.86 12.26 10.77
N ARG A 56 -6.16 11.98 10.71
CA ARG A 56 -6.93 12.04 9.46
C ARG A 56 -6.89 13.43 8.83
N GLN A 57 -7.09 14.50 9.61
CA GLN A 57 -7.02 15.87 9.12
C GLN A 57 -5.62 16.20 8.57
N PHE A 58 -4.58 15.73 9.25
CA PHE A 58 -3.21 15.87 8.78
C PHE A 58 -3.01 15.19 7.42
N VAL A 59 -3.45 13.93 7.27
CA VAL A 59 -3.30 13.17 6.01
C VAL A 59 -4.08 13.86 4.87
N ILE A 60 -5.30 14.36 5.14
CA ILE A 60 -6.07 15.14 4.17
C ILE A 60 -5.30 16.40 3.76
N ALA A 61 -4.76 17.13 4.73
CA ALA A 61 -4.06 18.38 4.47
C ALA A 61 -2.78 18.17 3.65
N VAL A 62 -1.97 17.17 4.00
CA VAL A 62 -0.72 16.89 3.29
C VAL A 62 -0.98 16.36 1.88
N THR A 63 -1.95 15.45 1.71
CA THR A 63 -2.30 14.93 0.38
C THR A 63 -2.96 15.98 -0.50
N GLY A 64 -3.83 16.82 0.07
CA GLY A 64 -4.43 17.95 -0.64
C GLY A 64 -3.38 18.96 -1.12
N TYR A 65 -2.43 19.30 -0.25
CA TYR A 65 -1.35 20.22 -0.59
C TYR A 65 -0.42 19.67 -1.68
N THR A 66 -0.03 18.39 -1.59
CA THR A 66 0.79 17.76 -2.64
C THR A 66 0.10 17.72 -4.00
N LYS A 67 -1.22 17.49 -4.03
CA LYS A 67 -2.01 17.55 -5.26
C LYS A 67 -2.10 18.98 -5.82
N GLN A 68 -2.31 19.97 -4.97
CA GLN A 68 -2.34 21.38 -5.37
C GLN A 68 -1.03 21.84 -6.01
N GLU A 69 0.11 21.36 -5.47
CA GLU A 69 1.45 21.67 -5.98
C GLU A 69 1.90 20.74 -7.13
N GLU A 70 1.02 19.89 -7.64
CA GLU A 70 1.29 18.94 -8.73
C GLU A 70 2.48 18.00 -8.42
N ILE A 71 2.59 17.55 -7.16
CA ILE A 71 3.65 16.66 -6.67
C ILE A 71 3.13 15.22 -6.65
N ALA A 72 3.89 14.29 -7.21
CA ALA A 72 3.63 12.87 -7.03
C ALA A 72 4.03 12.46 -5.60
N GLY A 73 3.04 12.27 -4.72
CA GLY A 73 3.22 11.88 -3.32
C GLY A 73 3.22 10.36 -3.14
N PHE A 74 4.22 9.83 -2.44
CA PHE A 74 4.31 8.44 -2.02
C PHE A 74 4.36 8.39 -0.48
N PHE A 75 3.41 7.68 0.12
CA PHE A 75 3.26 7.62 1.57
C PHE A 75 3.26 6.17 2.02
N THR A 76 4.11 5.81 2.97
CA THR A 76 4.04 4.50 3.61
C THR A 76 3.23 4.57 4.89
N ASN A 77 2.54 3.48 5.21
CA ASN A 77 1.80 3.33 6.44
C ASN A 77 1.81 1.86 6.87
N THR A 78 1.88 1.57 8.18
CA THR A 78 1.78 0.19 8.68
C THR A 78 0.36 -0.33 8.56
N ALA A 79 0.23 -1.60 8.17
CA ALA A 79 -1.06 -2.23 7.91
C ALA A 79 -1.74 -2.80 9.18
N GLU A 80 -1.13 -2.68 10.36
CA GLU A 80 -1.70 -3.21 11.61
C GLU A 80 -3.11 -2.67 11.91
N GLU A 81 -3.38 -1.43 11.50
CA GLU A 81 -4.70 -0.81 11.61
C GLU A 81 -5.66 -1.23 10.49
N PHE A 82 -5.16 -1.86 9.41
CA PHE A 82 -5.97 -2.23 8.26
C PHE A 82 -6.55 -3.64 8.32
N MET A 83 -5.97 -4.54 9.14
CA MET A 83 -6.36 -5.95 9.24
C MET A 83 -7.07 -6.30 10.55
N GLY A 84 -7.12 -5.38 11.51
CA GLY A 84 -7.96 -5.46 12.69
C GLY A 84 -9.44 -5.14 12.38
N SER A 85 -10.26 -4.99 13.39
CA SER A 85 -11.69 -4.68 13.29
C SER A 85 -12.04 -3.37 12.55
N HIS A 86 -11.03 -2.59 12.14
CA HIS A 86 -11.19 -1.37 11.35
C HIS A 86 -10.72 -1.60 9.91
N SER A 87 -11.66 -1.54 8.98
CA SER A 87 -11.43 -1.67 7.53
C SER A 87 -10.55 -0.52 6.99
N ILE A 88 -9.81 -0.79 5.90
CA ILE A 88 -9.14 0.26 5.08
C ILE A 88 -10.11 1.42 4.75
N THR A 89 -11.40 1.12 4.67
CA THR A 89 -12.47 2.09 4.43
C THR A 89 -12.75 2.98 5.63
N ASP A 90 -12.55 2.51 6.86
CA ASP A 90 -12.86 3.27 8.08
C ASP A 90 -11.88 4.43 8.31
N SER A 91 -10.64 4.30 7.86
CA SER A 91 -9.65 5.39 7.92
C SER A 91 -9.91 6.51 6.90
N HIS A 92 -10.86 6.33 5.97
CA HIS A 92 -11.14 7.23 4.84
C HIS A 92 -9.91 7.58 3.95
N ILE A 93 -8.75 6.99 4.21
CA ILE A 93 -7.53 7.18 3.39
C ILE A 93 -7.79 6.74 1.95
N SER A 94 -8.61 5.69 1.77
CA SER A 94 -9.00 5.21 0.44
C SER A 94 -9.74 6.26 -0.39
N THR A 95 -10.39 7.25 0.22
CA THR A 95 -11.13 8.29 -0.52
C THR A 95 -10.22 9.38 -1.08
N ILE A 96 -9.09 9.64 -0.44
CA ILE A 96 -8.17 10.73 -0.78
C ILE A 96 -6.95 10.28 -1.60
N THR A 97 -6.64 8.98 -1.61
CA THR A 97 -5.53 8.40 -2.38
C THR A 97 -5.97 7.95 -3.77
N ASP A 98 -5.08 8.06 -4.74
CA ASP A 98 -5.34 7.62 -6.11
C ASP A 98 -4.95 6.16 -6.31
N THR A 99 -3.87 5.72 -5.68
CA THR A 99 -3.37 4.34 -5.73
C THR A 99 -3.10 3.82 -4.32
N ILE A 100 -3.46 2.57 -4.06
CA ILE A 100 -3.14 1.85 -2.83
C ILE A 100 -2.45 0.54 -3.21
N LEU A 101 -1.22 0.38 -2.71
CA LEU A 101 -0.46 -0.86 -2.77
C LEU A 101 -0.48 -1.51 -1.39
N LEU A 102 -0.82 -2.78 -1.33
CA LEU A 102 -0.74 -3.58 -0.10
C LEU A 102 0.46 -4.51 -0.19
N LEU A 103 1.31 -4.45 0.83
CA LEU A 103 2.41 -5.39 1.04
C LEU A 103 2.19 -6.10 2.37
N GLN A 104 2.30 -7.43 2.37
CA GLN A 104 2.07 -8.24 3.55
C GLN A 104 2.94 -9.48 3.56
N TYR A 105 3.34 -9.91 4.75
CA TYR A 105 3.88 -11.26 4.95
C TYR A 105 2.74 -12.26 5.01
N VAL A 106 2.91 -13.38 4.32
CA VAL A 106 1.95 -14.48 4.26
C VAL A 106 2.69 -15.81 4.44
N GLU A 107 2.07 -16.75 5.12
CA GLU A 107 2.61 -18.09 5.24
C GLU A 107 2.11 -18.97 4.10
N ILE A 108 3.03 -19.52 3.31
CA ILE A 108 2.74 -20.45 2.21
C ILE A 108 3.59 -21.71 2.39
N LYS A 109 2.95 -22.85 2.60
CA LYS A 109 3.61 -24.16 2.79
C LYS A 109 4.67 -24.15 3.92
N GLY A 110 4.44 -23.42 4.99
CA GLY A 110 5.37 -23.34 6.13
C GLY A 110 6.52 -22.36 5.91
N GLU A 111 6.52 -21.59 4.84
CA GLU A 111 7.52 -20.54 4.56
C GLU A 111 6.86 -19.17 4.54
N MET A 112 7.60 -18.16 5.01
CA MET A 112 7.15 -16.77 4.98
C MET A 112 7.47 -16.15 3.61
N ALA A 113 6.43 -15.84 2.85
CA ALA A 113 6.51 -15.11 1.59
C ALA A 113 6.03 -13.66 1.78
N ARG A 114 6.37 -12.79 0.84
CA ARG A 114 5.83 -11.42 0.77
C ARG A 114 4.84 -11.33 -0.37
N ALA A 115 3.64 -10.87 -0.07
CA ALA A 115 2.59 -10.65 -1.04
C ALA A 115 2.45 -9.17 -1.35
N LEU A 116 2.28 -8.84 -2.63
CA LEU A 116 1.99 -7.51 -3.15
C LEU A 116 0.68 -7.53 -3.92
N ASN A 117 -0.16 -6.55 -3.70
CA ASN A 117 -1.38 -6.33 -4.47
C ASN A 117 -1.61 -4.84 -4.75
N VAL A 118 -2.04 -4.51 -5.96
CA VAL A 118 -2.59 -3.20 -6.30
C VAL A 118 -4.07 -3.20 -5.89
N PHE A 119 -4.35 -2.78 -4.67
CA PHE A 119 -5.71 -2.82 -4.10
C PHE A 119 -6.64 -1.82 -4.77
N LYS A 120 -6.11 -0.66 -5.14
CA LYS A 120 -6.86 0.41 -5.79
C LYS A 120 -5.96 1.19 -6.75
N MET A 121 -6.53 1.57 -7.89
CA MET A 121 -5.93 2.55 -8.81
C MET A 121 -7.05 3.34 -9.49
N ARG A 122 -7.00 4.66 -9.40
CA ARG A 122 -7.96 5.55 -10.08
C ARG A 122 -7.48 5.87 -11.49
N GLY A 123 -8.44 5.95 -12.41
CA GLY A 123 -8.21 6.46 -13.77
C GLY A 123 -7.52 5.48 -14.73
N SER A 124 -7.11 4.28 -14.28
CA SER A 124 -6.51 3.28 -15.16
C SER A 124 -6.84 1.85 -14.73
N TRP A 125 -6.75 0.94 -15.71
CA TRP A 125 -6.75 -0.48 -15.42
C TRP A 125 -5.48 -0.90 -14.67
N HIS A 126 -5.59 -1.89 -13.79
CA HIS A 126 -4.46 -2.47 -13.07
C HIS A 126 -4.63 -3.98 -12.88
N ASP A 127 -3.51 -4.66 -12.65
CA ASP A 127 -3.50 -6.07 -12.30
C ASP A 127 -4.01 -6.24 -10.86
N LYS A 128 -5.09 -7.01 -10.69
CA LYS A 128 -5.72 -7.29 -9.39
C LYS A 128 -5.16 -8.52 -8.70
N ARG A 129 -4.26 -9.26 -9.35
CA ARG A 129 -3.69 -10.48 -8.80
C ARG A 129 -2.78 -10.16 -7.63
N ILE A 130 -2.77 -11.05 -6.63
CA ILE A 130 -1.79 -11.01 -5.56
C ILE A 130 -0.53 -11.67 -6.08
N ARG A 131 0.58 -10.94 -6.05
CA ARG A 131 1.87 -11.39 -6.55
C ARG A 131 2.87 -11.59 -5.44
N GLU A 132 3.77 -12.53 -5.62
CA GLU A 132 4.92 -12.67 -4.75
C GLU A 132 5.92 -11.54 -5.02
N PHE A 133 6.49 -11.01 -3.94
CA PHE A 133 7.51 -9.97 -3.97
C PHE A 133 8.74 -10.46 -3.20
N ILE A 134 9.89 -10.46 -3.85
CA ILE A 134 11.15 -10.86 -3.24
C ILE A 134 12.17 -9.72 -3.30
N ILE A 135 13.11 -9.74 -2.37
CA ILE A 135 14.24 -8.81 -2.36
C ILE A 135 15.49 -9.63 -2.66
N THR A 136 16.17 -9.28 -3.73
CA THR A 136 17.40 -9.92 -4.20
C THR A 136 18.58 -8.97 -4.06
N ASN A 137 19.79 -9.46 -4.33
CA ASN A 137 20.99 -8.60 -4.38
C ASN A 137 20.91 -7.55 -5.50
N SER A 138 20.06 -7.76 -6.50
CA SER A 138 19.82 -6.82 -7.61
C SER A 138 18.70 -5.82 -7.30
N GLY A 139 18.01 -5.99 -6.18
CA GLY A 139 16.86 -5.17 -5.80
C GLY A 139 15.56 -5.96 -5.70
N PRO A 140 14.41 -5.27 -5.59
CA PRO A 140 13.10 -5.91 -5.50
C PRO A 140 12.68 -6.51 -6.85
N GLU A 141 12.08 -7.70 -6.80
CA GLU A 141 11.52 -8.40 -7.96
C GLU A 141 10.09 -8.86 -7.67
N ILE A 142 9.20 -8.67 -8.65
CA ILE A 142 7.82 -9.17 -8.60
C ILE A 142 7.78 -10.49 -9.36
N LYS A 143 7.35 -11.54 -8.69
CA LYS A 143 7.20 -12.89 -9.25
C LYS A 143 5.75 -13.13 -9.71
N ASP A 144 5.46 -14.37 -10.06
CA ASP A 144 4.12 -14.79 -10.46
C ASP A 144 3.08 -14.66 -9.35
N SER A 145 1.82 -14.76 -9.71
CA SER A 145 0.72 -14.71 -8.77
C SER A 145 0.61 -16.02 -7.97
N PHE A 146 0.07 -15.92 -6.77
CA PHE A 146 -0.29 -17.08 -5.93
C PHE A 146 -1.54 -17.79 -6.45
N SER A 147 -1.54 -18.21 -7.73
CA SER A 147 -2.71 -18.75 -8.44
C SER A 147 -3.33 -19.99 -7.81
N ASN A 148 -2.58 -20.72 -6.97
CA ASN A 148 -3.02 -21.95 -6.31
C ASN A 148 -3.45 -21.74 -4.84
N PHE A 149 -3.61 -20.51 -4.40
CA PHE A 149 -3.97 -20.17 -3.03
C PHE A 149 -5.07 -19.12 -3.00
N GLU A 150 -6.01 -19.30 -2.08
CA GLU A 150 -7.03 -18.33 -1.74
C GLU A 150 -6.80 -17.79 -0.32
N GLN A 151 -7.50 -16.70 0.00
CA GLN A 151 -7.47 -16.04 1.32
C GLN A 151 -6.07 -15.61 1.80
N ILE A 152 -5.17 -15.29 0.87
CA ILE A 152 -3.79 -14.92 1.16
C ILE A 152 -3.72 -13.71 2.12
N PHE A 153 -4.54 -12.67 1.89
CA PHE A 153 -4.58 -11.48 2.74
C PHE A 153 -5.44 -11.60 3.99
N SER A 154 -6.24 -12.67 4.12
CA SER A 154 -7.03 -12.91 5.35
C SER A 154 -6.22 -13.55 6.48
N GLY A 155 -4.95 -13.90 6.22
CA GLY A 155 -4.07 -14.57 7.18
C GLY A 155 -4.31 -16.09 7.30
N ALA A 156 -5.20 -16.66 6.49
CA ALA A 156 -5.48 -18.09 6.45
C ALA A 156 -5.42 -18.63 5.01
N PRO A 157 -4.27 -18.56 4.33
CA PRO A 157 -4.14 -19.04 2.96
C PRO A 157 -4.39 -20.55 2.90
N HIS A 158 -5.25 -20.99 1.99
CA HIS A 158 -5.46 -22.39 1.73
C HIS A 158 -5.24 -22.70 0.25
N ARG A 159 -4.77 -23.92 -0.01
CA ARG A 159 -4.51 -24.38 -1.37
C ARG A 159 -5.83 -24.71 -2.06
N VAL A 160 -6.08 -24.11 -3.20
CA VAL A 160 -7.18 -24.53 -4.09
C VAL A 160 -6.71 -25.75 -4.87
N VAL A 161 -7.31 -26.91 -4.62
CA VAL A 161 -7.16 -28.07 -5.47
C VAL A 161 -8.19 -27.90 -6.58
N PRO A 162 -7.80 -27.82 -7.86
CA PRO A 162 -8.76 -27.77 -8.96
C PRO A 162 -9.65 -29.02 -8.86
N ASP A 163 -10.95 -28.81 -8.73
CA ASP A 163 -11.90 -29.92 -8.62
C ASP A 163 -11.98 -30.60 -9.99
N GLN A 164 -11.27 -31.72 -10.14
CA GLN A 164 -11.25 -32.52 -11.38
C GLN A 164 -12.64 -33.09 -11.74
N ASN A 165 -13.58 -33.07 -10.80
CA ASN A 165 -14.93 -33.58 -11.01
C ASN A 165 -15.82 -32.61 -11.80
N VAL A 166 -15.58 -31.30 -11.74
CA VAL A 166 -16.42 -30.33 -12.46
C VAL A 166 -16.22 -30.44 -13.99
N GLN A 167 -15.01 -30.76 -14.45
CA GLN A 167 -14.78 -30.97 -15.89
C GLN A 167 -15.42 -32.23 -16.44
N ASN A 168 -15.63 -33.25 -15.63
CA ASN A 168 -16.26 -34.50 -16.06
C ASN A 168 -17.80 -34.41 -16.13
N VAL A 169 -18.42 -33.52 -15.33
CA VAL A 169 -19.88 -33.29 -15.37
C VAL A 169 -20.29 -32.64 -16.69
N PHE A 170 -19.53 -31.70 -17.19
CA PHE A 170 -19.81 -31.02 -18.47
C PHE A 170 -19.50 -31.88 -19.69
N LYS A 171 -18.51 -32.77 -19.64
CA LYS A 171 -18.22 -33.72 -20.72
C LYS A 171 -19.27 -34.82 -20.85
N GLY A 172 -20.03 -35.10 -19.80
CA GLY A 172 -21.12 -36.10 -19.83
C GLY A 172 -22.41 -35.58 -20.47
N LEU A 173 -22.57 -34.28 -20.64
CA LEU A 173 -23.77 -33.66 -21.22
C LEU A 173 -23.68 -33.50 -22.75
N ASP A 174 -22.50 -33.52 -23.34
CA ASP A 174 -22.31 -33.41 -24.79
C ASP A 174 -22.38 -34.72 -25.56
N ASN A 175 -22.49 -35.87 -24.88
CA ASN A 175 -22.53 -37.20 -25.50
C ASN A 175 -23.94 -37.80 -25.59
N ASN A 176 -25.02 -37.03 -25.33
CA ASN A 176 -26.40 -37.51 -25.41
C ASN A 176 -27.25 -36.63 -26.36
N ASN A 177 -26.73 -36.34 -27.56
CA ASN A 177 -27.51 -35.88 -28.68
C ASN A 177 -27.10 -36.62 -29.94
#